data_42d2b0579ba8c98581aa193397fa55fa
#
_entry.id   42d2b0579ba8c98581aa193397fa55fa
#
_cell.length_a   1.000
_cell.length_b   1.000
_cell.length_c   1.000
_cell.angle_alpha   90.00
_cell.angle_beta   90.00
_cell.angle_gamma   90.00
#
_symmetry.space_group_name_H-M   'P 1'
#
loop_
_entity.id
_entity.type
_entity.pdbx_description
1 polymer ?
#
loop_
_entity_poly.entity_id
_entity_poly.type
_entity_poly.pdbx_seq_one_letter_code
_entity_poly.pdbx_strand_id
1 'polypeptide(L)'
;MTSSQLIFLLVVLCVVCGLAWLGLVLFAPLALRERLRHFLGAAEPNQLDAGNGWVERVASAAKPLTRLSIPEEGWEKSTLRTRFMNAGWRNPAAPTLYFASKTGLALLLPALGAPFLVMYAAKIDGGRMLALLLAAASIGYYLPNIVLERIVQRRRREIFETIPDALDLLTVCVEAGLSLERALVKVANEIHIKSAVLAQELQLVLMEMRAGFSKEKALRNFALRSGVEDVDTLVAMLIQSERFGTSVGDSLRVQSDNLRHKRRM
;
A
#
# COMPACT_ATOMS: atom_id res chain seq x y z
N MET A 1 -32.55 -19.73 -22.78
CA MET A 1 -31.44 -20.00 -21.83
C MET A 1 -31.88 -21.19 -21.00
N THR A 2 -31.12 -22.30 -21.07
CA THR A 2 -31.43 -23.48 -20.26
C THR A 2 -31.09 -23.21 -18.79
N SER A 3 -31.83 -23.78 -17.84
CA SER A 3 -31.62 -23.60 -16.40
C SER A 3 -30.18 -23.88 -15.96
N SER A 4 -29.48 -24.79 -16.64
CA SER A 4 -28.07 -25.06 -16.40
C SER A 4 -27.15 -23.88 -16.77
N GLN A 5 -27.50 -23.08 -17.79
CA GLN A 5 -26.75 -21.87 -18.16
C GLN A 5 -26.90 -20.75 -17.13
N LEU A 6 -28.09 -20.61 -16.56
CA LEU A 6 -28.38 -19.63 -15.51
C LEU A 6 -27.64 -19.98 -14.21
N ILE A 7 -27.63 -21.24 -13.80
CA ILE A 7 -26.91 -21.72 -12.61
C ILE A 7 -25.41 -21.50 -12.78
N PHE A 8 -24.86 -21.83 -13.96
CA PHE A 8 -23.44 -21.63 -14.25
C PHE A 8 -23.05 -20.15 -14.21
N LEU A 9 -23.84 -19.27 -14.83
CA LEU A 9 -23.61 -17.82 -14.84
C LEU A 9 -23.66 -17.23 -13.42
N LEU A 10 -24.56 -17.74 -12.58
CA LEU A 10 -24.69 -17.36 -11.18
C LEU A 10 -23.47 -17.82 -10.35
N VAL A 11 -23.00 -19.04 -10.57
CA VAL A 11 -21.78 -19.56 -9.92
C VAL A 11 -20.55 -18.75 -10.33
N VAL A 12 -20.36 -18.46 -11.62
CA VAL A 12 -19.26 -17.62 -12.11
C VAL A 12 -19.33 -16.20 -11.52
N LEU A 13 -20.53 -15.62 -11.50
CA LEU A 13 -20.74 -14.31 -10.88
C LEU A 13 -20.41 -14.33 -9.39
N CYS A 14 -20.86 -15.33 -8.64
CA CYS A 14 -20.54 -15.47 -7.20
C CYS A 14 -19.04 -15.65 -6.96
N VAL A 15 -18.34 -16.42 -7.78
CA VAL A 15 -16.89 -16.62 -7.65
C VAL A 15 -16.12 -15.34 -8.01
N VAL A 16 -16.51 -14.64 -9.08
CA VAL A 16 -15.89 -13.35 -9.46
C VAL A 16 -16.16 -12.29 -8.40
N CYS A 17 -17.39 -12.18 -7.90
CA CYS A 17 -17.73 -11.27 -6.81
C CYS A 17 -17.03 -11.66 -5.50
N GLY A 18 -16.92 -12.95 -5.20
CA GLY A 18 -16.18 -13.47 -4.04
C GLY A 18 -14.69 -13.18 -4.12
N LEU A 19 -14.07 -13.34 -5.28
CA LEU A 19 -12.66 -12.99 -5.51
C LEU A 19 -12.43 -11.48 -5.51
N ALA A 20 -13.33 -10.70 -6.09
CA ALA A 20 -13.29 -9.24 -6.03
C ALA A 20 -13.48 -8.73 -4.60
N TRP A 21 -14.40 -9.33 -3.84
CA TRP A 21 -14.63 -9.03 -2.44
C TRP A 21 -13.43 -9.44 -1.58
N LEU A 22 -12.86 -10.63 -1.80
CA LEU A 22 -11.64 -11.10 -1.16
C LEU A 22 -10.46 -10.17 -1.49
N GLY A 23 -10.31 -9.75 -2.74
CA GLY A 23 -9.35 -8.74 -3.17
C GLY A 23 -9.55 -7.40 -2.44
N LEU A 24 -10.79 -6.91 -2.37
CA LEU A 24 -11.14 -5.69 -1.64
C LEU A 24 -10.83 -5.82 -0.13
N VAL A 25 -11.13 -6.95 0.50
CA VAL A 25 -10.85 -7.20 1.92
C VAL A 25 -9.35 -7.35 2.19
N LEU A 26 -8.62 -8.01 1.30
CA LEU A 26 -7.16 -8.19 1.42
C LEU A 26 -6.40 -6.90 1.14
N PHE A 27 -6.86 -6.10 0.19
CA PHE A 27 -6.20 -4.91 -0.31
C PHE A 27 -6.85 -3.59 0.16
N ALA A 28 -7.95 -3.66 0.94
CA ALA A 28 -8.62 -2.47 1.46
C ALA A 28 -7.66 -1.66 2.36
N PRO A 29 -7.50 -0.37 2.10
CA PRO A 29 -6.70 0.50 2.96
C PRO A 29 -7.27 0.49 4.39
N LEU A 30 -6.39 0.57 5.38
CA LEU A 30 -6.72 0.60 6.82
C LEU A 30 -7.86 1.57 7.17
N ALA A 31 -7.99 2.67 6.42
CA ALA A 31 -9.07 3.65 6.57
C ALA A 31 -10.48 3.09 6.30
N LEU A 32 -10.62 2.11 5.43
CA LEU A 32 -11.93 1.47 5.17
C LEU A 32 -12.28 0.48 6.27
N ARG A 33 -11.29 -0.21 6.85
CA ARG A 33 -11.47 -1.09 8.01
C ARG A 33 -11.86 -0.31 9.26
N GLU A 34 -11.31 0.88 9.46
CA GLU A 34 -11.63 1.76 10.58
C GLU A 34 -13.06 2.32 10.46
N ARG A 35 -13.48 2.72 9.26
CA ARG A 35 -14.86 3.15 9.01
C ARG A 35 -15.87 2.01 9.18
N LEU A 36 -15.58 0.80 8.72
CA LEU A 36 -16.42 -0.38 8.94
C LEU A 36 -16.50 -0.78 10.43
N ARG A 37 -15.40 -0.66 11.18
CA ARG A 37 -15.41 -0.87 12.65
C ARG A 37 -16.30 0.14 13.38
N HIS A 38 -16.25 1.40 12.96
CA HIS A 38 -17.11 2.46 13.53
C HIS A 38 -18.61 2.23 13.24
N PHE A 39 -18.94 1.65 12.08
CA PHE A 39 -20.31 1.31 11.73
C PHE A 39 -20.82 0.05 12.44
N LEU A 40 -19.96 -0.88 12.79
CA LEU A 40 -20.33 -2.14 13.45
C LEU A 40 -20.30 -2.09 14.97
N GLY A 41 -20.09 -0.91 15.58
CA GLY A 41 -20.27 -0.67 17.02
C GLY A 41 -19.36 -1.50 17.95
N ALA A 42 -18.20 -1.96 17.49
CA ALA A 42 -17.27 -2.73 18.32
C ALA A 42 -16.40 -1.80 19.15
N ALA A 43 -16.70 -1.73 20.46
CA ALA A 43 -15.94 -1.03 21.48
C ALA A 43 -14.61 -1.75 21.80
N GLU A 44 -13.64 -0.92 22.20
CA GLU A 44 -12.39 -1.14 22.92
C GLU A 44 -11.15 -1.73 22.23
N PRO A 45 -10.01 -1.04 22.45
CA PRO A 45 -8.73 -1.35 21.82
C PRO A 45 -7.87 -2.24 22.71
N ASN A 46 -8.13 -3.55 22.73
CA ASN A 46 -7.22 -4.46 23.41
C ASN A 46 -7.19 -5.86 22.80
N GLN A 47 -6.90 -5.96 21.49
CA GLN A 47 -6.46 -7.21 20.87
C GLN A 47 -5.82 -6.92 19.50
N LEU A 48 -4.54 -6.63 19.53
CA LEU A 48 -3.66 -6.56 18.34
C LEU A 48 -3.47 -7.94 17.66
N ASP A 49 -4.00 -9.02 18.23
CA ASP A 49 -3.73 -10.40 17.79
C ASP A 49 -4.89 -11.13 17.08
N ALA A 50 -6.14 -10.67 17.20
CA ALA A 50 -7.27 -11.43 16.65
C ALA A 50 -7.48 -11.26 15.14
N GLY A 51 -6.87 -10.26 14.50
CA GLY A 51 -6.98 -10.00 13.05
C GLY A 51 -5.96 -10.76 12.19
N ASN A 52 -4.91 -11.26 12.77
CA ASN A 52 -3.80 -11.88 12.03
C ASN A 52 -3.95 -13.40 11.83
N GLY A 53 -4.70 -14.08 12.67
CA GLY A 53 -4.78 -15.55 12.66
C GLY A 53 -5.36 -16.15 11.37
N TRP A 54 -6.31 -15.50 10.70
CA TRP A 54 -6.82 -15.98 9.43
C TRP A 54 -5.88 -15.65 8.25
N VAL A 55 -5.21 -14.47 8.29
CA VAL A 55 -4.19 -14.08 7.32
C VAL A 55 -3.01 -15.04 7.38
N GLU A 56 -2.58 -15.43 8.57
CA GLU A 56 -1.53 -16.43 8.76
C GLU A 56 -1.96 -17.83 8.30
N ARG A 57 -3.21 -18.23 8.53
CA ARG A 57 -3.75 -19.50 8.03
C ARG A 57 -3.81 -19.53 6.50
N VAL A 58 -4.28 -18.45 5.86
CA VAL A 58 -4.30 -18.34 4.40
C VAL A 58 -2.86 -18.28 3.85
N ALA A 59 -1.95 -17.54 4.49
CA ALA A 59 -0.55 -17.49 4.11
C ALA A 59 0.14 -18.85 4.29
N SER A 60 -0.18 -19.62 5.32
CA SER A 60 0.38 -20.96 5.53
C SER A 60 -0.17 -21.98 4.51
N ALA A 61 -1.44 -21.90 4.16
CA ALA A 61 -2.04 -22.72 3.10
C ALA A 61 -1.50 -22.36 1.70
N ALA A 62 -1.11 -21.10 1.50
CA ALA A 62 -0.52 -20.61 0.24
C ALA A 62 0.99 -20.87 0.12
N LYS A 63 1.68 -21.31 1.16
CA LYS A 63 3.13 -21.61 1.17
C LYS A 63 3.61 -22.50 0.01
N PRO A 64 2.93 -23.60 -0.37
CA PRO A 64 3.38 -24.42 -1.49
C PRO A 64 3.34 -23.68 -2.83
N LEU A 65 2.37 -22.77 -3.05
CA LEU A 65 2.23 -21.97 -4.26
C LEU A 65 3.29 -20.84 -4.33
N THR A 66 3.73 -20.35 -3.19
CA THR A 66 4.72 -19.25 -3.12
C THR A 66 6.15 -19.73 -3.31
N ARG A 67 6.48 -21.00 -2.97
CA ARG A 67 7.80 -21.60 -3.25
C ARG A 67 8.16 -21.59 -4.73
N LEU A 68 7.18 -21.62 -5.62
CA LEU A 68 7.38 -21.53 -7.07
C LEU A 68 7.61 -20.09 -7.59
N SER A 69 7.32 -19.08 -6.79
CA SER A 69 7.28 -17.68 -7.27
C SER A 69 8.18 -16.71 -6.51
N ILE A 70 8.73 -17.10 -5.36
CA ILE A 70 9.61 -16.22 -4.57
C ILE A 70 11.07 -16.53 -4.92
N PRO A 71 11.84 -15.57 -5.46
CA PRO A 71 13.29 -15.70 -5.56
C PRO A 71 13.88 -15.74 -4.14
N GLU A 72 14.56 -16.82 -3.77
CA GLU A 72 15.17 -16.97 -2.43
C GLU A 72 16.35 -16.01 -2.22
N GLU A 73 17.00 -15.55 -3.28
CA GLU A 73 18.15 -14.64 -3.22
C GLU A 73 17.78 -13.22 -3.66
N GLY A 74 18.09 -12.23 -2.82
CA GLY A 74 17.97 -10.81 -3.17
C GLY A 74 16.64 -10.13 -2.82
N TRP A 75 15.68 -10.81 -2.16
CA TRP A 75 14.42 -10.22 -1.73
C TRP A 75 14.58 -8.91 -0.95
N GLU A 76 15.60 -8.82 -0.08
CA GLU A 76 15.85 -7.63 0.73
C GLU A 76 16.24 -6.39 -0.08
N LYS A 77 16.81 -6.57 -1.26
CA LYS A 77 17.23 -5.50 -2.19
C LYS A 77 16.24 -5.32 -3.36
N SER A 78 15.14 -6.07 -3.39
CA SER A 78 14.23 -6.04 -4.53
C SER A 78 13.39 -4.78 -4.59
N THR A 79 13.15 -4.28 -5.79
CA THR A 79 12.24 -3.15 -6.06
C THR A 79 10.81 -3.42 -5.56
N LEU A 80 10.42 -4.69 -5.47
CA LEU A 80 9.12 -5.10 -4.92
C LEU A 80 9.00 -4.83 -3.43
N ARG A 81 10.06 -5.05 -2.64
CA ARG A 81 10.07 -4.71 -1.21
C ARG A 81 9.83 -3.22 -1.00
N THR A 82 10.50 -2.38 -1.78
CA THR A 82 10.28 -0.93 -1.75
C THR A 82 8.83 -0.57 -2.10
N ARG A 83 8.24 -1.22 -3.11
CA ARG A 83 6.83 -1.02 -3.45
C ARG A 83 5.87 -1.43 -2.32
N PHE A 84 6.13 -2.53 -1.62
CA PHE A 84 5.33 -2.92 -0.45
C PHE A 84 5.48 -1.93 0.71
N MET A 85 6.70 -1.44 0.96
CA MET A 85 6.94 -0.38 1.95
C MET A 85 6.16 0.89 1.59
N ASN A 86 6.21 1.32 0.32
CA ASN A 86 5.48 2.48 -0.18
C ASN A 86 3.96 2.27 -0.16
N ALA A 87 3.47 1.02 -0.31
CA ALA A 87 2.07 0.67 -0.11
C ALA A 87 1.64 0.71 1.37
N GLY A 88 2.59 0.80 2.29
CA GLY A 88 2.34 0.73 3.73
C GLY A 88 2.08 -0.69 4.26
N TRP A 89 2.38 -1.71 3.46
CA TRP A 89 2.23 -3.11 3.84
C TRP A 89 3.44 -3.57 4.63
N ARG A 90 3.31 -3.56 5.94
CA ARG A 90 4.38 -3.91 6.90
C ARG A 90 4.31 -5.35 7.39
N ASN A 91 3.21 -6.05 7.08
CA ASN A 91 3.04 -7.44 7.48
C ASN A 91 4.01 -8.33 6.69
N PRO A 92 4.81 -9.19 7.36
CA PRO A 92 5.71 -10.14 6.69
C PRO A 92 4.98 -11.14 5.79
N ALA A 93 3.67 -11.35 5.99
CA ALA A 93 2.83 -12.18 5.12
C ALA A 93 2.38 -11.49 3.82
N ALA A 94 2.56 -10.16 3.68
CA ALA A 94 2.09 -9.42 2.52
C ALA A 94 2.69 -9.89 1.18
N PRO A 95 4.01 -10.17 1.07
CA PRO A 95 4.58 -10.73 -0.15
C PRO A 95 4.00 -12.09 -0.50
N THR A 96 3.86 -12.97 0.51
CA THR A 96 3.29 -14.32 0.33
C THR A 96 1.87 -14.25 -0.23
N LEU A 97 1.03 -13.38 0.33
CA LEU A 97 -0.34 -13.16 -0.15
C LEU A 97 -0.38 -12.57 -1.55
N TYR A 98 0.52 -11.65 -1.86
CA TYR A 98 0.63 -11.05 -3.19
C TYR A 98 0.98 -12.11 -4.25
N PHE A 99 2.01 -12.93 -4.01
CA PHE A 99 2.39 -14.00 -4.95
C PHE A 99 1.31 -15.09 -5.03
N ALA A 100 0.68 -15.44 -3.91
CA ALA A 100 -0.43 -16.39 -3.91
C ALA A 100 -1.64 -15.87 -4.69
N SER A 101 -1.98 -14.58 -4.57
CA SER A 101 -3.06 -13.97 -5.35
C SER A 101 -2.72 -13.92 -6.85
N LYS A 102 -1.46 -13.68 -7.19
CA LYS A 102 -0.97 -13.63 -8.57
C LYS A 102 -1.08 -14.99 -9.26
N THR A 103 -0.57 -16.05 -8.61
CA THR A 103 -0.65 -17.43 -9.15
C THR A 103 -2.07 -17.97 -9.09
N GLY A 104 -2.81 -17.70 -8.01
CA GLY A 104 -4.20 -18.11 -7.86
C GLY A 104 -5.11 -17.51 -8.93
N LEU A 105 -5.03 -16.20 -9.19
CA LEU A 105 -5.84 -15.53 -10.22
C LEU A 105 -5.44 -15.98 -11.64
N ALA A 106 -4.14 -16.18 -11.90
CA ALA A 106 -3.67 -16.64 -13.19
C ALA A 106 -4.18 -18.05 -13.54
N LEU A 107 -4.42 -18.92 -12.54
CA LEU A 107 -4.98 -20.25 -12.72
C LEU A 107 -6.51 -20.27 -12.67
N LEU A 108 -7.11 -19.53 -11.75
CA LEU A 108 -8.56 -19.53 -11.54
C LEU A 108 -9.33 -18.89 -12.71
N LEU A 109 -8.83 -17.80 -13.28
CA LEU A 109 -9.53 -17.11 -14.38
C LEU A 109 -9.67 -18.02 -15.62
N PRO A 110 -8.63 -18.66 -16.15
CA PRO A 110 -8.80 -19.60 -17.27
C PRO A 110 -9.57 -20.85 -16.86
N ALA A 111 -9.40 -21.37 -15.64
CA ALA A 111 -10.15 -22.55 -15.17
C ALA A 111 -11.67 -22.30 -15.11
N LEU A 112 -12.09 -21.10 -14.72
CA LEU A 112 -13.50 -20.68 -14.71
C LEU A 112 -14.01 -20.34 -16.12
N GLY A 113 -13.16 -19.81 -16.98
CA GLY A 113 -13.49 -19.50 -18.38
C GLY A 113 -13.56 -20.74 -19.27
N ALA A 114 -12.77 -21.79 -18.99
CA ALA A 114 -12.69 -23.00 -19.82
C ALA A 114 -14.05 -23.70 -20.05
N PRO A 115 -14.88 -24.01 -19.04
CA PRO A 115 -16.16 -24.67 -19.26
C PRO A 115 -17.13 -23.82 -20.09
N PHE A 116 -17.07 -22.50 -19.95
CA PHE A 116 -17.87 -21.59 -20.79
C PHE A 116 -17.43 -21.61 -22.25
N LEU A 117 -16.13 -21.61 -22.50
CA LEU A 117 -15.57 -21.71 -23.84
C LEU A 117 -15.85 -23.06 -24.49
N VAL A 118 -15.80 -24.17 -23.73
CA VAL A 118 -16.14 -25.52 -24.21
C VAL A 118 -17.61 -25.58 -24.65
N MET A 119 -18.52 -24.92 -23.94
CA MET A 119 -19.94 -24.88 -24.30
C MET A 119 -20.19 -24.17 -25.65
N TYR A 120 -19.32 -23.23 -26.01
CA TYR A 120 -19.35 -22.52 -27.29
C TYR A 120 -18.35 -23.07 -28.31
N ALA A 121 -17.64 -24.15 -28.01
CA ALA A 121 -16.57 -24.73 -28.83
C ALA A 121 -17.04 -25.11 -30.26
N ALA A 122 -18.32 -25.45 -30.44
CA ALA A 122 -18.86 -25.72 -31.77
C ALA A 122 -18.83 -24.53 -32.75
N LYS A 123 -18.62 -23.30 -32.22
CA LYS A 123 -18.59 -22.04 -32.99
C LYS A 123 -17.24 -21.34 -32.94
N ILE A 124 -16.29 -21.82 -32.15
CA ILE A 124 -15.00 -21.16 -31.91
C ILE A 124 -13.89 -22.10 -32.36
N ASP A 125 -13.02 -21.64 -33.24
CA ASP A 125 -11.83 -22.33 -33.66
C ASP A 125 -10.89 -22.57 -32.46
N GLY A 126 -10.23 -23.73 -32.40
CA GLY A 126 -9.36 -24.11 -31.29
C GLY A 126 -8.24 -23.10 -30.99
N GLY A 127 -7.71 -22.47 -32.04
CA GLY A 127 -6.73 -21.38 -31.89
C GLY A 127 -7.27 -20.16 -31.14
N ARG A 128 -8.51 -19.75 -31.40
CA ARG A 128 -9.17 -18.64 -30.72
C ARG A 128 -9.49 -18.98 -29.26
N MET A 129 -9.88 -20.24 -29.01
CA MET A 129 -10.13 -20.72 -27.65
C MET A 129 -8.85 -20.66 -26.79
N LEU A 130 -7.71 -21.12 -27.34
CA LEU A 130 -6.42 -21.02 -26.66
C LEU A 130 -6.01 -19.56 -26.41
N ALA A 131 -6.20 -18.69 -27.39
CA ALA A 131 -5.89 -17.26 -27.26
C ALA A 131 -6.72 -16.59 -26.15
N LEU A 132 -8.01 -16.93 -26.02
CA LEU A 132 -8.88 -16.40 -24.96
C LEU A 132 -8.47 -16.89 -23.57
N LEU A 133 -8.09 -18.16 -23.43
CA LEU A 133 -7.58 -18.71 -22.16
C LEU A 133 -6.25 -18.07 -21.76
N LEU A 134 -5.33 -17.86 -22.71
CA LEU A 134 -4.07 -17.18 -22.45
C LEU A 134 -4.30 -15.69 -22.09
N ALA A 135 -5.24 -15.03 -22.75
CA ALA A 135 -5.63 -13.64 -22.39
C ALA A 135 -6.19 -13.59 -20.97
N ALA A 136 -7.09 -14.51 -20.59
CA ALA A 136 -7.64 -14.60 -19.24
C ALA A 136 -6.56 -14.84 -18.18
N ALA A 137 -5.61 -15.76 -18.45
CA ALA A 137 -4.47 -16.03 -17.58
C ALA A 137 -3.58 -14.78 -17.42
N SER A 138 -3.32 -14.06 -18.52
CA SER A 138 -2.53 -12.83 -18.52
C SER A 138 -3.20 -11.73 -17.67
N ILE A 139 -4.50 -11.53 -17.85
CA ILE A 139 -5.27 -10.57 -17.03
C ILE A 139 -5.17 -10.94 -15.55
N GLY A 140 -5.36 -12.21 -15.19
CA GLY A 140 -5.24 -12.69 -13.81
C GLY A 140 -3.86 -12.45 -13.22
N TYR A 141 -2.82 -12.61 -14.01
CA TYR A 141 -1.44 -12.41 -13.58
C TYR A 141 -1.09 -10.92 -13.38
N TYR A 142 -1.57 -10.03 -14.24
CA TYR A 142 -1.25 -8.59 -14.16
C TYR A 142 -2.16 -7.80 -13.20
N LEU A 143 -3.37 -8.28 -12.91
CA LEU A 143 -4.34 -7.59 -12.08
C LEU A 143 -3.81 -7.24 -10.69
N PRO A 144 -3.18 -8.13 -9.90
CA PRO A 144 -2.63 -7.80 -8.59
C PRO A 144 -1.53 -6.73 -8.66
N ASN A 145 -0.77 -6.71 -9.76
CA ASN A 145 0.30 -5.75 -9.99
C ASN A 145 -0.27 -4.32 -10.17
N ILE A 146 -1.35 -4.21 -10.97
CA ILE A 146 -2.05 -2.94 -11.19
C ILE A 146 -2.68 -2.43 -9.89
N VAL A 147 -3.26 -3.33 -9.10
CA VAL A 147 -3.86 -2.98 -7.80
C VAL A 147 -2.79 -2.45 -6.84
N LEU A 148 -1.66 -3.16 -6.71
CA LEU A 148 -0.55 -2.72 -5.87
C LEU A 148 -0.05 -1.33 -6.29
N GLU A 149 0.18 -1.13 -7.59
CA GLU A 149 0.65 0.15 -8.12
C GLU A 149 -0.33 1.29 -7.83
N ARG A 150 -1.63 1.06 -7.99
CA ARG A 150 -2.67 2.06 -7.65
C ARG A 150 -2.69 2.41 -6.17
N ILE A 151 -2.48 1.42 -5.28
CA ILE A 151 -2.39 1.66 -3.83
C ILE A 151 -1.17 2.53 -3.51
N VAL A 152 0.00 2.19 -4.09
CA VAL A 152 1.23 2.97 -3.93
C VAL A 152 1.04 4.40 -4.41
N GLN A 153 0.50 4.59 -5.62
CA GLN A 153 0.28 5.91 -6.20
C GLN A 153 -0.71 6.74 -5.36
N ARG A 154 -1.80 6.13 -4.90
CA ARG A 154 -2.77 6.82 -4.03
C ARG A 154 -2.13 7.28 -2.72
N ARG A 155 -1.31 6.43 -2.11
CA ARG A 155 -0.62 6.75 -0.85
C ARG A 155 0.43 7.85 -1.05
N ARG A 156 1.24 7.76 -2.13
CA ARG A 156 2.20 8.80 -2.51
C ARG A 156 1.52 10.14 -2.74
N ARG A 157 0.40 10.12 -3.46
CA ARG A 157 -0.38 11.33 -3.73
C ARG A 157 -0.92 11.94 -2.45
N GLU A 158 -1.49 11.15 -1.54
CA GLU A 158 -1.98 11.63 -0.25
C GLU A 158 -0.85 12.30 0.57
N ILE A 159 0.33 11.67 0.64
CA ILE A 159 1.50 12.25 1.29
C ILE A 159 1.90 13.56 0.61
N PHE A 160 2.05 13.57 -0.72
CA PHE A 160 2.42 14.76 -1.49
C PHE A 160 1.47 15.93 -1.27
N GLU A 161 0.16 15.69 -1.27
CA GLU A 161 -0.86 16.73 -1.09
C GLU A 161 -0.87 17.31 0.33
N THR A 162 -0.44 16.55 1.34
CA THR A 162 -0.51 16.94 2.75
C THR A 162 0.83 17.41 3.33
N ILE A 163 1.97 17.11 2.69
CA ILE A 163 3.30 17.56 3.12
C ILE A 163 3.39 19.07 3.31
N PRO A 164 2.90 19.95 2.39
CA PRO A 164 3.01 21.40 2.59
C PRO A 164 2.38 21.87 3.90
N ASP A 165 1.22 21.31 4.25
CA ASP A 165 0.53 21.69 5.47
C ASP A 165 1.29 21.21 6.73
N ALA A 166 1.94 20.03 6.65
CA ALA A 166 2.81 19.55 7.71
C ALA A 166 4.06 20.44 7.88
N LEU A 167 4.60 20.94 6.76
CA LEU A 167 5.76 21.86 6.78
C LEU A 167 5.41 23.21 7.39
N ASP A 168 4.24 23.75 7.10
CA ASP A 168 3.78 24.99 7.72
C ASP A 168 3.68 24.86 9.23
N LEU A 169 3.06 23.76 9.71
CA LEU A 169 2.99 23.48 11.15
C LEU A 169 4.39 23.29 11.75
N LEU A 170 5.28 22.60 11.03
CA LEU A 170 6.66 22.37 11.46
C LEU A 170 7.43 23.69 11.56
N THR A 171 7.28 24.59 10.57
CA THR A 171 7.90 25.90 10.54
C THR A 171 7.47 26.74 11.75
N VAL A 172 6.17 26.84 12.00
CA VAL A 172 5.64 27.58 13.17
C VAL A 172 6.18 27.01 14.48
N CYS A 173 6.27 25.68 14.62
CA CYS A 173 6.81 25.05 15.83
C CYS A 173 8.31 25.35 16.02
N VAL A 174 9.10 25.34 14.95
CA VAL A 174 10.54 25.62 14.99
C VAL A 174 10.79 27.12 15.25
N GLU A 175 10.05 28.02 14.62
CA GLU A 175 10.11 29.46 14.86
C GLU A 175 9.72 29.82 16.31
N ALA A 176 8.80 29.04 16.92
CA ALA A 176 8.46 29.15 18.34
C ALA A 176 9.54 28.56 19.28
N GLY A 177 10.69 28.10 18.76
CA GLY A 177 11.83 27.61 19.53
C GLY A 177 11.72 26.12 19.94
N LEU A 178 10.79 25.35 19.38
CA LEU A 178 10.76 23.89 19.61
C LEU A 178 11.90 23.22 18.87
N SER A 179 12.53 22.22 19.52
CA SER A 179 13.45 21.32 18.81
C SER A 179 12.70 20.56 17.71
N LEU A 180 13.42 20.18 16.63
CA LEU A 180 12.84 19.45 15.49
C LEU A 180 12.06 18.21 15.94
N GLU A 181 12.57 17.47 16.91
CA GLU A 181 11.91 16.27 17.42
C GLU A 181 10.56 16.59 18.11
N ARG A 182 10.52 17.62 18.95
CA ARG A 182 9.27 18.06 19.59
C ARG A 182 8.28 18.63 18.59
N ALA A 183 8.77 19.36 17.60
CA ALA A 183 7.97 19.87 16.51
C ALA A 183 7.34 18.73 15.70
N LEU A 184 8.11 17.68 15.34
CA LEU A 184 7.59 16.50 14.67
C LEU A 184 6.51 15.77 15.48
N VAL A 185 6.66 15.65 16.81
CA VAL A 185 5.61 15.08 17.68
C VAL A 185 4.31 15.86 17.55
N LYS A 186 4.40 17.20 17.65
CA LYS A 186 3.21 18.05 17.55
C LYS A 186 2.56 17.98 16.19
N VAL A 187 3.37 18.06 15.12
CA VAL A 187 2.88 17.95 13.74
C VAL A 187 2.23 16.59 13.48
N ALA A 188 2.83 15.48 13.94
CA ALA A 188 2.26 14.14 13.75
C ALA A 188 0.87 14.00 14.38
N ASN A 189 0.63 14.66 15.53
CA ASN A 189 -0.67 14.64 16.19
C ASN A 189 -1.71 15.53 15.47
N GLU A 190 -1.31 16.70 15.02
CA GLU A 190 -2.21 17.65 14.35
C GLU A 190 -2.58 17.19 12.92
N ILE A 191 -1.60 16.70 12.16
CA ILE A 191 -1.81 16.29 10.76
C ILE A 191 -2.69 15.05 10.64
N HIS A 192 -2.88 14.27 11.71
CA HIS A 192 -3.71 13.08 11.74
C HIS A 192 -5.15 13.34 11.28
N ILE A 193 -5.69 14.53 11.59
CA ILE A 193 -7.05 14.94 11.17
C ILE A 193 -7.14 15.03 9.65
N LYS A 194 -6.06 15.43 8.98
CA LYS A 194 -6.01 15.65 7.54
C LYS A 194 -5.52 14.43 6.76
N SER A 195 -4.47 13.77 7.25
CA SER A 195 -3.91 12.56 6.68
C SER A 195 -3.40 11.63 7.77
N ALA A 196 -4.13 10.53 7.97
CA ALA A 196 -3.69 9.45 8.85
C ALA A 196 -2.42 8.77 8.31
N VAL A 197 -2.23 8.75 6.99
CA VAL A 197 -1.07 8.15 6.34
C VAL A 197 0.21 8.92 6.69
N LEU A 198 0.21 10.25 6.53
CA LEU A 198 1.38 11.07 6.84
C LEU A 198 1.66 11.07 8.36
N ALA A 199 0.62 11.16 9.18
CA ALA A 199 0.75 11.08 10.64
C ALA A 199 1.43 9.78 11.08
N GLN A 200 1.02 8.63 10.54
CA GLN A 200 1.63 7.32 10.84
C GLN A 200 3.10 7.27 10.42
N GLU A 201 3.46 7.83 9.26
CA GLU A 201 4.87 7.87 8.84
C GLU A 201 5.72 8.74 9.76
N LEU A 202 5.22 9.91 10.18
CA LEU A 202 5.90 10.78 11.14
C LEU A 202 6.03 10.11 12.52
N GLN A 203 4.99 9.41 12.99
CA GLN A 203 5.05 8.64 14.23
C GLN A 203 6.10 7.53 14.17
N LEU A 204 6.30 6.90 13.01
CA LEU A 204 7.37 5.90 12.83
C LEU A 204 8.76 6.53 12.92
N VAL A 205 8.96 7.71 12.32
CA VAL A 205 10.22 8.45 12.48
C VAL A 205 10.52 8.65 13.96
N LEU A 206 9.53 9.08 14.74
CA LEU A 206 9.66 9.28 16.18
C LEU A 206 9.94 7.98 16.93
N MET A 207 9.29 6.88 16.55
CA MET A 207 9.55 5.55 17.13
C MET A 207 10.97 5.06 16.81
N GLU A 208 11.45 5.25 15.59
CA GLU A 208 12.80 4.91 15.20
C GLU A 208 13.85 5.72 16.01
N MET A 209 13.63 7.02 16.19
CA MET A 209 14.50 7.85 17.04
C MET A 209 14.50 7.38 18.50
N ARG A 210 13.33 7.04 19.06
CA ARG A 210 13.21 6.49 20.42
C ARG A 210 13.87 5.11 20.56
N ALA A 211 13.90 4.32 19.49
CA ALA A 211 14.59 3.04 19.41
C ALA A 211 16.11 3.16 19.27
N GLY A 212 16.66 4.41 19.27
CA GLY A 212 18.11 4.66 19.22
C GLY A 212 18.68 4.85 17.81
N PHE A 213 17.85 4.90 16.75
CA PHE A 213 18.34 5.27 15.44
C PHE A 213 18.71 6.77 15.42
N SER A 214 19.77 7.10 14.68
CA SER A 214 20.11 8.52 14.47
C SER A 214 18.97 9.22 13.73
N LYS A 215 18.77 10.53 14.00
CA LYS A 215 17.77 11.35 13.32
C LYS A 215 17.93 11.28 11.79
N GLU A 216 19.16 11.37 11.31
CA GLU A 216 19.47 11.24 9.88
C GLU A 216 18.93 9.93 9.32
N LYS A 217 19.17 8.79 10.00
CA LYS A 217 18.71 7.48 9.57
C LYS A 217 17.19 7.37 9.59
N ALA A 218 16.55 7.85 10.64
CA ALA A 218 15.09 7.85 10.76
C ALA A 218 14.41 8.69 9.67
N LEU A 219 14.95 9.88 9.37
CA LEU A 219 14.46 10.73 8.30
C LEU A 219 14.68 10.10 6.92
N ARG A 220 15.85 9.50 6.66
CA ARG A 220 16.09 8.75 5.39
C ARG A 220 15.14 7.57 5.23
N ASN A 221 14.86 6.85 6.31
CA ASN A 221 13.86 5.77 6.28
C ASN A 221 12.46 6.30 5.93
N PHE A 222 12.09 7.47 6.44
CA PHE A 222 10.84 8.14 6.08
C PHE A 222 10.77 8.45 4.59
N ALA A 223 11.82 9.02 4.01
CA ALA A 223 11.91 9.30 2.59
C ALA A 223 11.75 8.02 1.75
N LEU A 224 12.47 6.95 2.09
CA LEU A 224 12.35 5.65 1.42
C LEU A 224 10.94 5.05 1.52
N ARG A 225 10.27 5.15 2.67
CA ARG A 225 8.92 4.62 2.88
C ARG A 225 7.84 5.44 2.19
N SER A 226 8.00 6.75 2.12
CA SER A 226 7.06 7.63 1.40
C SER A 226 7.12 7.38 -0.10
N GLY A 227 8.32 7.18 -0.65
CA GLY A 227 8.57 7.03 -2.07
C GLY A 227 8.19 8.26 -2.89
N VAL A 228 8.14 9.44 -2.27
CA VAL A 228 7.83 10.74 -2.88
C VAL A 228 9.14 11.53 -2.99
N GLU A 229 9.50 11.95 -4.19
CA GLU A 229 10.75 12.68 -4.48
C GLU A 229 10.88 13.99 -3.69
N ASP A 230 9.76 14.69 -3.51
CA ASP A 230 9.75 15.93 -2.73
C ASP A 230 10.02 15.69 -1.23
N VAL A 231 9.70 14.51 -0.70
CA VAL A 231 10.06 14.10 0.67
C VAL A 231 11.56 13.79 0.76
N ASP A 232 12.16 13.18 -0.27
CA ASP A 232 13.61 12.97 -0.33
C ASP A 232 14.35 14.30 -0.27
N THR A 233 13.90 15.28 -1.07
CA THR A 233 14.47 16.65 -1.09
C THR A 233 14.32 17.33 0.27
N LEU A 234 13.15 17.25 0.89
CA LEU A 234 12.88 17.77 2.22
C LEU A 234 13.80 17.15 3.27
N VAL A 235 13.93 15.85 3.28
CA VAL A 235 14.77 15.13 4.23
C VAL A 235 16.25 15.50 4.05
N ALA A 236 16.73 15.58 2.81
CA ALA A 236 18.09 16.01 2.53
C ALA A 236 18.36 17.42 3.07
N MET A 237 17.41 18.35 2.85
CA MET A 237 17.48 19.72 3.37
C MET A 237 17.49 19.76 4.91
N LEU A 238 16.61 18.99 5.58
CA LEU A 238 16.58 18.93 7.04
C LEU A 238 17.88 18.40 7.63
N ILE A 239 18.46 17.35 7.04
CA ILE A 239 19.74 16.78 7.47
C ILE A 239 20.86 17.79 7.27
N GLN A 240 20.84 18.53 6.16
CA GLN A 240 21.84 19.54 5.85
C GLN A 240 21.75 20.74 6.81
N SER A 241 20.55 21.26 7.06
CA SER A 241 20.35 22.39 7.96
C SER A 241 20.72 22.07 9.41
N GLU A 242 20.47 20.84 9.87
CA GLU A 242 20.90 20.38 11.19
C GLU A 242 22.42 20.27 11.31
N ARG A 243 23.12 19.85 10.25
CA ARG A 243 24.59 19.77 10.25
C ARG A 243 25.28 21.13 10.27
N PHE A 244 24.76 22.09 9.52
CA PHE A 244 25.40 23.39 9.34
C PHE A 244 24.85 24.48 10.26
N GLY A 245 23.87 24.18 11.11
CA GLY A 245 23.25 25.15 12.02
C GLY A 245 22.56 26.30 11.31
N THR A 246 22.21 26.12 10.02
CA THR A 246 21.43 27.11 9.27
C THR A 246 20.00 27.17 9.77
N SER A 247 19.33 28.32 9.58
CA SER A 247 17.93 28.48 9.98
C SER A 247 17.04 27.41 9.33
N VAL A 248 16.67 26.40 10.11
CA VAL A 248 15.76 25.33 9.67
C VAL A 248 14.42 25.95 9.27
N GLY A 249 13.95 26.99 9.99
CA GLY A 249 12.69 27.67 9.72
C GLY A 249 12.63 28.29 8.32
N ASP A 250 13.66 29.03 7.92
CA ASP A 250 13.72 29.68 6.60
C ASP A 250 13.72 28.62 5.48
N SER A 251 14.50 27.56 5.66
CA SER A 251 14.59 26.46 4.70
C SER A 251 13.22 25.74 4.55
N LEU A 252 12.51 25.51 5.64
CA LEU A 252 11.17 24.90 5.63
C LEU A 252 10.14 25.79 4.92
N ARG A 253 10.19 27.12 5.15
CA ARG A 253 9.28 28.08 4.50
C ARG A 253 9.46 28.06 2.98
N VAL A 254 10.69 28.15 2.49
CA VAL A 254 10.99 28.08 1.05
C VAL A 254 10.50 26.77 0.45
N GLN A 255 10.71 25.66 1.14
CA GLN A 255 10.26 24.34 0.66
C GLN A 255 8.74 24.20 0.64
N SER A 256 8.04 24.73 1.66
CA SER A 256 6.58 24.74 1.69
C SER A 256 5.99 25.53 0.51
N ASP A 257 6.53 26.71 0.21
CA ASP A 257 6.10 27.53 -0.92
C ASP A 257 6.33 26.83 -2.27
N ASN A 258 7.49 26.18 -2.44
CA ASN A 258 7.80 25.40 -3.64
C ASN A 258 6.80 24.25 -3.85
N LEU A 259 6.48 23.50 -2.78
CA LEU A 259 5.54 22.38 -2.87
C LEU A 259 4.10 22.85 -3.12
N ARG A 260 3.70 23.97 -2.54
CA ARG A 260 2.39 24.58 -2.84
C ARG A 260 2.29 24.99 -4.30
N HIS A 261 3.37 25.53 -4.87
CA HIS A 261 3.41 25.89 -6.28
C HIS A 261 3.28 24.65 -7.18
N LYS A 262 4.05 23.60 -6.90
CA LYS A 262 3.95 22.32 -7.61
C LYS A 262 2.56 21.67 -7.50
N ARG A 263 1.87 21.80 -6.36
CA ARG A 263 0.52 21.26 -6.18
C ARG A 263 -0.54 21.96 -7.04
N ARG A 264 -0.32 23.22 -7.42
CA ARG A 264 -1.26 24.01 -8.22
C ARG A 264 -1.10 23.79 -9.74
N MET A 265 0.07 23.30 -10.18
CA MET A 265 0.33 22.92 -11.56
C MET A 265 -0.23 21.52 -11.85
#